data_89918b9e5fcaafa628c018a51ea10be7
#
_entry.id   89918b9e5fcaafa628c018a51ea10be7
#
_cell.length_a   1.000
_cell.length_b   1.000
_cell.length_c   1.000
_cell.angle_alpha   90.00
_cell.angle_beta   90.00
_cell.angle_gamma   90.00
#
_symmetry.space_group_name_H-M   'P 1'
#
loop_
_entity.id
_entity.type
_entity.pdbx_description
1 polymer ?
#
loop_
_entity_poly.entity_id
_entity_poly.type
_entity_poly.pdbx_seq_one_letter_code
_entity_poly.pdbx_strand_id
1 'polypeptide(L)'
;MADRKKEKAFHKIWPVIKVLFPTACKRYPLFFVLEACKALVEIAQPFLAIIVTPLLIDELCTTREIKKLVIYAAILIIGESLCHILLERLSMTLQKYQQRLDNYFSMQLGLRSMGLDFQLTEDKNALDQLEKAKTGMTWYSGGVYGIAEQVFMFIGNVIKIAGFVTLITMHAPLLLLVIGGYIVINSFITAKQNGYELEAYS
;
A
#
# COMPACT_ATOMS: atom_id res chain seq x y z
N MET A 1 17.66 20.80 8.63
CA MET A 1 17.02 20.53 9.95
C MET A 1 15.91 19.47 9.88
N ALA A 2 15.18 19.34 8.78
CA ALA A 2 14.13 18.34 8.57
C ALA A 2 14.64 16.88 8.53
N ASP A 3 15.82 16.62 7.98
CA ASP A 3 16.38 15.29 7.85
C ASP A 3 16.75 14.63 9.20
N ARG A 4 17.30 15.38 10.13
CA ARG A 4 17.59 14.87 11.49
C ARG A 4 16.33 14.52 12.29
N LYS A 5 15.19 15.19 12.01
CA LYS A 5 13.91 14.85 12.64
C LYS A 5 13.33 13.54 12.08
N LYS A 6 13.49 13.29 10.78
CA LYS A 6 13.04 12.04 10.13
C LYS A 6 13.87 10.84 10.61
N GLU A 7 15.18 11.00 10.72
CA GLU A 7 16.09 9.94 11.17
C GLU A 7 15.82 9.55 12.64
N LYS A 8 15.56 10.53 13.52
CA LYS A 8 15.16 10.28 14.93
C LYS A 8 13.78 9.63 15.04
N ALA A 9 12.85 9.95 14.14
CA ALA A 9 11.53 9.31 14.10
C ALA A 9 11.63 7.84 13.67
N PHE A 10 12.43 7.55 12.64
CA PHE A 10 12.66 6.19 12.16
C PHE A 10 13.31 5.29 13.23
N HIS A 11 14.29 5.81 13.96
CA HIS A 11 14.96 5.08 15.04
C HIS A 11 14.02 4.75 16.22
N LYS A 12 12.97 5.56 16.46
CA LYS A 12 11.95 5.31 17.48
C LYS A 12 10.89 4.31 17.05
N ILE A 13 10.57 4.26 15.75
CA ILE A 13 9.53 3.39 15.20
C ILE A 13 10.05 1.95 15.03
N TRP A 14 11.34 1.78 14.71
CA TRP A 14 11.97 0.48 14.45
C TRP A 14 11.82 -0.56 15.58
N PRO A 15 12.09 -0.23 16.86
CA PRO A 15 11.90 -1.18 17.96
C PRO A 15 10.43 -1.56 18.16
N VAL A 16 9.50 -0.65 17.89
CA VAL A 16 8.05 -0.90 18.00
C VAL A 16 7.61 -1.89 16.91
N ILE A 17 8.03 -1.70 15.67
CA ILE A 17 7.77 -2.65 14.57
C ILE A 17 8.34 -4.03 14.89
N LYS A 18 9.56 -4.09 15.43
CA LYS A 18 10.25 -5.35 15.75
C LYS A 18 9.55 -6.18 16.83
N VAL A 19 8.76 -5.55 17.70
CA VAL A 19 7.97 -6.23 18.75
C VAL A 19 6.55 -6.54 18.28
N LEU A 20 5.90 -5.59 17.62
CA LEU A 20 4.50 -5.72 17.20
C LEU A 20 4.32 -6.67 16.01
N PHE A 21 5.22 -6.61 15.03
CA PHE A 21 5.12 -7.41 13.81
C PHE A 21 5.21 -8.93 14.06
N PRO A 22 6.17 -9.46 14.85
CA PRO A 22 6.22 -10.89 15.18
C PRO A 22 5.03 -11.34 16.02
N THR A 23 4.52 -10.47 16.90
CA THR A 23 3.34 -10.77 17.74
C THR A 23 2.08 -10.89 16.87
N ALA A 24 1.89 -9.97 15.93
CA ALA A 24 0.80 -10.01 14.96
C ALA A 24 0.91 -11.22 14.03
N CYS A 25 2.11 -11.51 13.50
CA CYS A 25 2.39 -12.66 12.65
C CYS A 25 2.11 -14.01 13.36
N LYS A 26 2.49 -14.12 14.61
CA LYS A 26 2.25 -15.33 15.42
C LYS A 26 0.79 -15.57 15.73
N ARG A 27 0.02 -14.48 15.95
CA ARG A 27 -1.37 -14.58 16.37
C ARG A 27 -2.34 -14.70 15.19
N TYR A 28 -2.03 -14.04 14.07
CA TYR A 28 -2.87 -14.02 12.87
C TYR A 28 -2.06 -14.23 11.58
N PRO A 29 -1.48 -15.42 11.40
CA PRO A 29 -0.65 -15.70 10.20
C PRO A 29 -1.47 -15.61 8.90
N LEU A 30 -2.74 -15.97 8.96
CA LEU A 30 -3.66 -15.92 7.82
C LEU A 30 -3.84 -14.48 7.28
N PHE A 31 -3.74 -13.47 8.13
CA PHE A 31 -3.79 -12.07 7.72
C PHE A 31 -2.67 -11.75 6.71
N PHE A 32 -1.43 -12.11 7.03
CA PHE A 32 -0.28 -11.83 6.15
C PHE A 32 -0.34 -12.62 4.84
N VAL A 33 -0.86 -13.85 4.87
CA VAL A 33 -1.08 -14.66 3.66
C VAL A 33 -2.13 -14.01 2.76
N LEU A 34 -3.25 -13.56 3.33
CA LEU A 34 -4.31 -12.88 2.58
C LEU A 34 -3.84 -11.56 2.00
N GLU A 35 -3.02 -10.79 2.74
CA GLU A 35 -2.43 -9.54 2.26
C GLU A 35 -1.46 -9.78 1.10
N ALA A 36 -0.63 -10.83 1.19
CA ALA A 36 0.23 -11.24 0.10
C ALA A 36 -0.58 -11.68 -1.15
N CYS A 37 -1.66 -12.44 -0.96
CA CYS A 37 -2.56 -12.82 -2.05
C CYS A 37 -3.23 -11.59 -2.70
N LYS A 38 -3.70 -10.63 -1.88
CA LYS A 38 -4.26 -9.37 -2.37
C LYS A 38 -3.24 -8.62 -3.21
N ALA A 39 -2.01 -8.45 -2.70
CA ALA A 39 -0.93 -7.78 -3.42
C ALA A 39 -0.58 -8.47 -4.75
N LEU A 40 -0.59 -9.80 -4.81
CA LEU A 40 -0.35 -10.54 -6.05
C LEU A 40 -1.43 -10.27 -7.09
N VAL A 41 -2.70 -10.26 -6.71
CA VAL A 41 -3.81 -9.94 -7.63
C VAL A 41 -3.73 -8.49 -8.09
N GLU A 42 -3.44 -7.56 -7.19
CA GLU A 42 -3.25 -6.14 -7.52
C GLU A 42 -2.06 -5.90 -8.47
N ILE A 43 -1.02 -6.73 -8.39
CA ILE A 43 0.11 -6.69 -9.33
C ILE A 43 -0.32 -7.27 -10.68
N ALA A 44 -1.02 -8.39 -10.70
CA ALA A 44 -1.38 -9.09 -11.93
C ALA A 44 -2.42 -8.34 -12.79
N GLN A 45 -3.35 -7.66 -12.16
CA GLN A 45 -4.46 -6.96 -12.83
C GLN A 45 -4.00 -6.01 -13.95
N PRO A 46 -3.12 -5.01 -13.74
CA PRO A 46 -2.72 -4.10 -14.80
C PRO A 46 -1.94 -4.79 -15.94
N PHE A 47 -1.25 -5.89 -15.66
CA PHE A 47 -0.55 -6.63 -16.70
C PHE A 47 -1.51 -7.32 -17.66
N LEU A 48 -2.66 -7.79 -17.17
CA LEU A 48 -3.71 -8.37 -18.02
C LEU A 48 -4.19 -7.34 -19.07
N ALA A 49 -4.48 -6.12 -18.66
CA ALA A 49 -4.88 -5.04 -19.55
C ALA A 49 -3.77 -4.69 -20.56
N ILE A 50 -2.52 -4.56 -20.10
CA ILE A 50 -1.39 -4.17 -20.95
C ILE A 50 -1.06 -5.24 -22.00
N ILE A 51 -1.26 -6.53 -21.69
CA ILE A 51 -0.99 -7.63 -22.64
C ILE A 51 -2.13 -7.79 -23.63
N VAL A 52 -3.38 -7.72 -23.18
CA VAL A 52 -4.54 -8.02 -24.02
C VAL A 52 -4.94 -6.85 -24.92
N THR A 53 -4.80 -5.59 -24.45
CA THR A 53 -5.18 -4.42 -25.22
C THR A 53 -4.42 -4.27 -26.54
N PRO A 54 -3.10 -4.43 -26.61
CA PRO A 54 -2.38 -4.39 -27.89
C PRO A 54 -2.81 -5.49 -28.86
N LEU A 55 -3.08 -6.71 -28.36
CA LEU A 55 -3.56 -7.80 -29.19
C LEU A 55 -4.93 -7.48 -29.81
N LEU A 56 -5.79 -6.83 -29.04
CA LEU A 56 -7.10 -6.39 -29.50
C LEU A 56 -6.97 -5.29 -30.56
N ILE A 57 -6.07 -4.32 -30.36
CA ILE A 57 -5.82 -3.24 -31.33
C ILE A 57 -5.19 -3.80 -32.61
N ASP A 58 -4.24 -4.72 -32.51
CA ASP A 58 -3.56 -5.32 -33.67
C ASP A 58 -4.54 -6.11 -34.53
N GLU A 59 -5.41 -6.91 -33.92
CA GLU A 59 -6.47 -7.64 -34.63
C GLU A 59 -7.47 -6.68 -35.33
N LEU A 60 -7.77 -5.55 -34.70
CA LEU A 60 -8.68 -4.53 -35.22
C LEU A 60 -8.08 -3.84 -36.44
N CYS A 61 -6.77 -3.64 -36.47
CA CYS A 61 -6.04 -2.98 -37.56
C CYS A 61 -5.68 -3.92 -38.72
N THR A 62 -5.48 -5.25 -38.43
CA THR A 62 -4.90 -6.18 -39.42
C THR A 62 -5.95 -7.07 -40.04
N THR A 63 -6.46 -8.08 -39.34
CA THR A 63 -7.29 -9.12 -39.94
C THR A 63 -8.78 -8.90 -39.80
N ARG A 64 -9.19 -8.10 -38.81
CA ARG A 64 -10.60 -7.78 -38.47
C ARG A 64 -11.49 -9.03 -38.30
N GLU A 65 -10.93 -10.10 -37.80
CA GLU A 65 -11.71 -11.30 -37.48
C GLU A 65 -12.60 -11.05 -36.26
N ILE A 66 -13.90 -10.90 -36.49
CA ILE A 66 -14.89 -10.62 -35.43
C ILE A 66 -14.80 -11.64 -34.28
N LYS A 67 -14.54 -12.91 -34.57
CA LYS A 67 -14.43 -13.94 -33.54
C LYS A 67 -13.27 -13.70 -32.60
N LYS A 68 -12.08 -13.37 -33.09
CA LYS A 68 -10.90 -13.09 -32.25
C LYS A 68 -11.08 -11.80 -31.46
N LEU A 69 -11.65 -10.76 -32.06
CA LEU A 69 -12.00 -9.50 -31.41
C LEU A 69 -12.91 -9.72 -30.20
N VAL A 70 -13.99 -10.50 -30.38
CA VAL A 70 -14.92 -10.82 -29.30
C VAL A 70 -14.24 -11.63 -28.21
N ILE A 71 -13.35 -12.57 -28.55
CA ILE A 71 -12.62 -13.37 -27.57
C ILE A 71 -11.68 -12.48 -26.73
N TYR A 72 -10.88 -11.61 -27.35
CA TYR A 72 -9.97 -10.72 -26.64
C TYR A 72 -10.73 -9.73 -25.75
N ALA A 73 -11.82 -9.14 -26.27
CA ALA A 73 -12.68 -8.27 -25.48
C ALA A 73 -13.32 -9.01 -24.29
N ALA A 74 -13.79 -10.24 -24.49
CA ALA A 74 -14.35 -11.07 -23.43
C ALA A 74 -13.30 -11.42 -22.36
N ILE A 75 -12.08 -11.79 -22.76
CA ILE A 75 -10.97 -12.08 -21.83
C ILE A 75 -10.67 -10.84 -20.99
N LEU A 76 -10.65 -9.66 -21.59
CA LEU A 76 -10.36 -8.40 -20.88
C LEU A 76 -11.48 -8.08 -19.88
N ILE A 77 -12.73 -8.10 -20.30
CA ILE A 77 -13.87 -7.74 -19.44
C ILE A 77 -14.05 -8.78 -18.33
N ILE A 78 -14.00 -10.07 -18.63
CA ILE A 78 -14.18 -11.14 -17.65
C ILE A 78 -12.98 -11.17 -16.70
N GLY A 79 -11.76 -11.05 -17.22
CA GLY A 79 -10.54 -11.06 -16.43
C GLY A 79 -10.48 -9.90 -15.44
N GLU A 80 -10.73 -8.68 -15.90
CA GLU A 80 -10.80 -7.49 -15.04
C GLU A 80 -11.90 -7.62 -13.97
N SER A 81 -13.10 -8.06 -14.37
CA SER A 81 -14.22 -8.25 -13.45
C SER A 81 -13.90 -9.32 -12.40
N LEU A 82 -13.26 -10.40 -12.78
CA LEU A 82 -12.87 -11.48 -11.86
C LEU A 82 -11.80 -10.97 -10.86
N CYS A 83 -10.79 -10.25 -11.33
CA CYS A 83 -9.78 -9.63 -10.48
C CYS A 83 -10.43 -8.67 -9.48
N HIS A 84 -11.34 -7.82 -9.92
CA HIS A 84 -12.07 -6.89 -9.05
C HIS A 84 -12.87 -7.60 -7.97
N ILE A 85 -13.66 -8.61 -8.34
CA ILE A 85 -14.45 -9.40 -7.38
C ILE A 85 -13.53 -10.08 -6.37
N LEU A 86 -12.41 -10.63 -6.82
CA LEU A 86 -11.44 -11.30 -5.96
C LEU A 86 -10.79 -10.32 -4.98
N LEU A 87 -10.37 -9.14 -5.45
CA LEU A 87 -9.79 -8.08 -4.62
C LEU A 87 -10.79 -7.60 -3.56
N GLU A 88 -12.04 -7.41 -3.93
CA GLU A 88 -13.09 -6.98 -3.01
C GLU A 88 -13.35 -8.03 -1.92
N ARG A 89 -13.42 -9.30 -2.28
CA ARG A 89 -13.57 -10.42 -1.31
C ARG A 89 -12.39 -10.52 -0.36
N LEU A 90 -11.16 -10.40 -0.88
CA LEU A 90 -9.96 -10.39 -0.06
C LEU A 90 -9.96 -9.18 0.89
N SER A 91 -10.28 -7.99 0.39
CA SER A 91 -10.33 -6.77 1.17
C SER A 91 -11.38 -6.84 2.31
N MET A 92 -12.58 -7.33 2.03
CA MET A 92 -13.62 -7.56 3.07
C MET A 92 -13.16 -8.55 4.13
N THR A 93 -12.43 -9.59 3.74
CA THR A 93 -11.91 -10.58 4.67
C THR A 93 -10.79 -10.00 5.52
N LEU A 94 -9.90 -9.23 4.92
CA LEU A 94 -8.81 -8.51 5.59
C LEU A 94 -9.34 -7.51 6.63
N GLN A 95 -10.39 -6.75 6.30
CA GLN A 95 -11.02 -5.84 7.26
C GLN A 95 -11.51 -6.53 8.54
N LYS A 96 -12.03 -7.75 8.44
CA LYS A 96 -12.41 -8.54 9.62
C LYS A 96 -11.21 -8.93 10.48
N TYR A 97 -10.08 -9.28 9.86
CA TYR A 97 -8.84 -9.56 10.59
C TYR A 97 -8.25 -8.30 11.21
N GLN A 98 -8.34 -7.17 10.51
CA GLN A 98 -7.96 -5.86 11.03
C GLN A 98 -8.71 -5.54 12.31
N GLN A 99 -10.05 -5.60 12.29
CA GLN A 99 -10.86 -5.34 13.47
C GLN A 99 -10.52 -6.27 14.64
N ARG A 100 -10.22 -7.54 14.36
CA ARG A 100 -9.79 -8.49 15.41
C ARG A 100 -8.43 -8.13 15.98
N LEU A 101 -7.52 -7.65 15.15
CA LEU A 101 -6.19 -7.23 15.57
C LEU A 101 -6.26 -5.96 16.43
N ASP A 102 -7.04 -4.97 15.98
CA ASP A 102 -7.28 -3.73 16.71
C ASP A 102 -7.94 -3.98 18.06
N ASN A 103 -8.95 -4.85 18.11
CA ASN A 103 -9.60 -5.26 19.36
C ASN A 103 -8.62 -5.99 20.30
N TYR A 104 -7.76 -6.85 19.77
CA TYR A 104 -6.74 -7.54 20.57
C TYR A 104 -5.76 -6.56 21.21
N PHE A 105 -5.20 -5.63 20.45
CA PHE A 105 -4.27 -4.64 20.98
C PHE A 105 -4.95 -3.64 21.92
N SER A 106 -6.17 -3.22 21.63
CA SER A 106 -6.97 -2.36 22.52
C SER A 106 -7.28 -3.04 23.85
N MET A 107 -7.61 -4.34 23.83
CA MET A 107 -7.81 -5.14 25.03
C MET A 107 -6.52 -5.28 25.85
N GLN A 108 -5.38 -5.53 25.18
CA GLN A 108 -4.08 -5.61 25.86
C GLN A 108 -3.69 -4.29 26.51
N LEU A 109 -3.95 -3.17 25.82
CA LEU A 109 -3.72 -1.84 26.37
C LEU A 109 -4.62 -1.58 27.57
N GLY A 110 -5.92 -1.94 27.49
CA GLY A 110 -6.86 -1.82 28.58
C GLY A 110 -6.47 -2.63 29.81
N LEU A 111 -6.06 -3.88 29.62
CA LEU A 111 -5.58 -4.73 30.72
C LEU A 111 -4.34 -4.16 31.39
N ARG A 112 -3.41 -3.62 30.62
CA ARG A 112 -2.21 -2.99 31.17
C ARG A 112 -2.51 -1.68 31.90
N SER A 113 -3.45 -0.88 31.39
CA SER A 113 -3.86 0.37 32.03
C SER A 113 -4.58 0.12 33.37
N MET A 114 -5.35 -0.97 33.48
CA MET A 114 -5.99 -1.38 34.75
C MET A 114 -5.00 -1.84 35.82
N GLY A 115 -3.81 -2.31 35.42
CA GLY A 115 -2.74 -2.71 36.33
C GLY A 115 -1.79 -1.59 36.73
N LEU A 116 -2.04 -0.34 36.31
CA LEU A 116 -1.25 0.80 36.72
C LEU A 116 -1.65 1.27 38.13
N ASP A 117 -0.65 1.70 38.92
CA ASP A 117 -0.89 2.32 40.22
C ASP A 117 -1.77 3.55 40.09
N PHE A 118 -2.65 3.78 41.08
CA PHE A 118 -3.59 4.90 41.09
C PHE A 118 -2.92 6.26 40.87
N GLN A 119 -1.70 6.46 41.42
CA GLN A 119 -0.92 7.67 41.23
C GLN A 119 -0.53 7.93 39.76
N LEU A 120 -0.31 6.88 38.96
CA LEU A 120 0.02 6.98 37.54
C LEU A 120 -1.24 7.24 36.68
N THR A 121 -2.43 6.92 37.17
CA THR A 121 -3.68 7.20 36.44
C THR A 121 -4.08 8.68 36.51
N GLU A 122 -3.54 9.46 37.45
CA GLU A 122 -3.75 10.90 37.58
C GLU A 122 -2.58 11.72 37.01
N ASP A 123 -1.45 11.09 36.67
CA ASP A 123 -0.32 11.80 36.06
C ASP A 123 -0.60 12.14 34.60
N LYS A 124 -0.53 13.44 34.29
CA LYS A 124 -0.75 13.98 32.95
C LYS A 124 0.16 13.35 31.90
N ASN A 125 1.41 13.06 32.24
CA ASN A 125 2.35 12.45 31.30
C ASN A 125 1.98 10.99 31.00
N ALA A 126 1.48 10.25 32.00
CA ALA A 126 1.02 8.88 31.81
C ALA A 126 -0.25 8.83 30.95
N LEU A 127 -1.20 9.76 31.19
CA LEU A 127 -2.42 9.91 30.39
C LEU A 127 -2.10 10.29 28.94
N ASP A 128 -1.20 11.24 28.72
CA ASP A 128 -0.75 11.62 27.37
C ASP A 128 -0.08 10.45 26.62
N GLN A 129 0.68 9.61 27.31
CA GLN A 129 1.28 8.43 26.71
C GLN A 129 0.24 7.35 26.39
N LEU A 130 -0.75 7.16 27.27
CA LEU A 130 -1.85 6.24 27.05
C LEU A 130 -2.70 6.69 25.83
N GLU A 131 -3.01 7.97 25.73
CA GLU A 131 -3.74 8.55 24.62
C GLU A 131 -2.97 8.40 23.29
N LYS A 132 -1.67 8.70 23.29
CA LYS A 132 -0.79 8.49 22.14
C LYS A 132 -0.71 7.01 21.73
N ALA A 133 -0.64 6.10 22.70
CA ALA A 133 -0.66 4.67 22.44
C ALA A 133 -2.00 4.23 21.84
N LYS A 134 -3.12 4.72 22.39
CA LYS A 134 -4.47 4.43 21.90
C LYS A 134 -4.69 4.97 20.47
N THR A 135 -4.27 6.22 20.23
CA THR A 135 -4.37 6.85 18.91
C THR A 135 -3.48 6.16 17.89
N GLY A 136 -2.27 5.74 18.29
CA GLY A 136 -1.34 5.01 17.42
C GLY A 136 -1.78 3.59 17.07
N MET A 137 -2.68 2.99 17.85
CA MET A 137 -3.25 1.67 17.59
C MET A 137 -4.53 1.70 16.76
N THR A 138 -5.22 2.84 16.71
CA THR A 138 -6.48 2.96 15.98
C THR A 138 -6.27 3.03 14.48
N TRP A 139 -7.25 2.52 13.74
CA TRP A 139 -7.29 2.52 12.27
C TRP A 139 -7.01 3.89 11.64
N TYR A 140 -7.44 4.97 12.28
CA TYR A 140 -7.25 6.35 11.81
C TYR A 140 -5.78 6.75 11.70
N SER A 141 -4.90 6.15 12.50
CA SER A 141 -3.44 6.38 12.47
C SER A 141 -2.68 5.29 11.70
N GLY A 142 -3.41 4.39 11.03
CA GLY A 142 -2.84 3.25 10.32
C GLY A 142 -2.46 2.06 11.19
N GLY A 143 -2.23 2.22 12.48
CA GLY A 143 -1.90 1.14 13.41
C GLY A 143 -0.87 0.13 12.88
N VAL A 144 -0.84 -1.06 13.48
CA VAL A 144 0.01 -2.17 13.01
C VAL A 144 -0.43 -2.68 11.64
N TYR A 145 -1.74 -2.65 11.37
CA TYR A 145 -2.33 -3.03 10.10
C TYR A 145 -1.86 -2.14 8.96
N GLY A 146 -1.99 -0.81 9.13
CA GLY A 146 -1.61 0.14 8.09
C GLY A 146 -0.13 0.08 7.73
N ILE A 147 0.75 -0.22 8.71
CA ILE A 147 2.17 -0.43 8.44
C ILE A 147 2.37 -1.70 7.59
N ALA A 148 1.70 -2.80 7.93
CA ALA A 148 1.79 -4.03 7.17
C ALA A 148 1.26 -3.86 5.74
N GLU A 149 0.08 -3.29 5.58
CA GLU A 149 -0.52 -2.98 4.27
C GLU A 149 0.39 -2.10 3.42
N GLN A 150 0.96 -1.03 3.99
CA GLN A 150 1.88 -0.13 3.29
C GLN A 150 3.16 -0.82 2.83
N VAL A 151 3.71 -1.75 3.63
CA VAL A 151 4.89 -2.52 3.24
C VAL A 151 4.57 -3.42 2.04
N PHE A 152 3.46 -4.16 2.07
CA PHE A 152 3.03 -5.00 0.95
C PHE A 152 2.73 -4.17 -0.31
N MET A 153 2.03 -3.04 -0.14
CA MET A 153 1.74 -2.10 -1.23
C MET A 153 3.03 -1.53 -1.83
N PHE A 154 4.02 -1.16 -1.01
CA PHE A 154 5.30 -0.65 -1.49
C PHE A 154 6.05 -1.72 -2.31
N ILE A 155 6.17 -2.95 -1.80
CA ILE A 155 6.79 -4.07 -2.52
C ILE A 155 6.04 -4.34 -3.83
N GLY A 156 4.72 -4.38 -3.79
CA GLY A 156 3.88 -4.56 -4.97
C GLY A 156 4.10 -3.48 -6.03
N ASN A 157 4.18 -2.22 -5.62
CA ASN A 157 4.43 -1.10 -6.53
C ASN A 157 5.84 -1.15 -7.15
N VAL A 158 6.86 -1.56 -6.40
CA VAL A 158 8.21 -1.77 -6.94
C VAL A 158 8.20 -2.85 -8.01
N ILE A 159 7.51 -3.97 -7.77
CA ILE A 159 7.37 -5.06 -8.75
C ILE A 159 6.60 -4.59 -10.00
N LYS A 160 5.50 -3.83 -9.83
CA LYS A 160 4.74 -3.25 -10.95
C LYS A 160 5.63 -2.35 -11.81
N ILE A 161 6.37 -1.44 -11.18
CA ILE A 161 7.28 -0.52 -11.89
C ILE A 161 8.34 -1.31 -12.66
N ALA A 162 8.98 -2.28 -12.03
CA ALA A 162 9.98 -3.12 -12.68
C ALA A 162 9.39 -3.87 -13.88
N GLY A 163 8.19 -4.45 -13.73
CA GLY A 163 7.49 -5.13 -14.81
C GLY A 163 7.09 -4.20 -15.96
N PHE A 164 6.60 -3.01 -15.67
CA PHE A 164 6.26 -2.01 -16.71
C PHE A 164 7.50 -1.53 -17.45
N VAL A 165 8.59 -1.22 -16.74
CA VAL A 165 9.85 -0.83 -17.35
C VAL A 165 10.35 -1.93 -18.30
N THR A 166 10.29 -3.19 -17.88
CA THR A 166 10.69 -4.33 -18.71
C THR A 166 9.82 -4.43 -19.96
N LEU A 167 8.50 -4.35 -19.84
CA LEU A 167 7.58 -4.41 -20.99
C LEU A 167 7.80 -3.25 -21.97
N ILE A 168 7.96 -2.04 -21.46
CA ILE A 168 8.19 -0.85 -22.30
C ILE A 168 9.55 -0.97 -23.03
N THR A 169 10.58 -1.46 -22.33
CA THR A 169 11.91 -1.65 -22.93
C THR A 169 11.89 -2.66 -24.07
N MET A 170 11.08 -3.71 -23.93
CA MET A 170 10.95 -4.74 -24.97
C MET A 170 10.20 -4.28 -26.21
N HIS A 171 9.16 -3.42 -26.06
CA HIS A 171 8.28 -3.05 -27.15
C HIS A 171 8.54 -1.64 -27.71
N ALA A 172 8.95 -0.70 -26.87
CA ALA A 172 9.14 0.69 -27.26
C ALA A 172 10.20 1.41 -26.41
N PRO A 173 11.50 1.10 -26.58
CA PRO A 173 12.57 1.65 -25.74
C PRO A 173 12.66 3.19 -25.79
N LEU A 174 12.29 3.78 -26.93
CA LEU A 174 12.28 5.22 -27.11
C LEU A 174 11.24 5.93 -26.24
N LEU A 175 10.12 5.27 -25.95
CA LEU A 175 9.05 5.77 -25.11
C LEU A 175 9.53 5.89 -23.65
N LEU A 176 10.44 5.05 -23.23
CA LEU A 176 11.04 5.10 -21.88
C LEU A 176 11.87 6.36 -21.68
N LEU A 177 12.59 6.82 -22.71
CA LEU A 177 13.32 8.10 -22.67
C LEU A 177 12.38 9.30 -22.54
N VAL A 178 11.25 9.27 -23.26
CA VAL A 178 10.23 10.34 -23.17
C VAL A 178 9.60 10.39 -21.78
N ILE A 179 9.21 9.23 -21.26
CA ILE A 179 8.63 9.14 -19.90
C ILE A 179 9.66 9.57 -18.84
N GLY A 180 10.90 9.11 -18.95
CA GLY A 180 11.99 9.51 -18.05
C GLY A 180 12.21 11.01 -18.06
N GLY A 181 12.29 11.61 -19.27
CA GLY A 181 12.41 13.06 -19.44
C GLY A 181 11.23 13.82 -18.81
N TYR A 182 10.00 13.35 -19.03
CA TYR A 182 8.81 13.94 -18.43
C TYR A 182 8.83 13.89 -16.90
N ILE A 183 9.22 12.75 -16.31
CA ILE A 183 9.31 12.59 -14.84
C ILE A 183 10.35 13.56 -14.26
N VAL A 184 11.52 13.70 -14.89
CA VAL A 184 12.57 14.62 -14.43
C VAL A 184 12.07 16.07 -14.49
N ILE A 185 11.46 16.48 -15.59
CA ILE A 185 10.92 17.85 -15.75
C ILE A 185 9.82 18.11 -14.72
N ASN A 186 8.87 17.19 -14.57
CA ASN A 186 7.78 17.34 -13.62
C ASN A 186 8.27 17.38 -12.17
N SER A 187 9.25 16.54 -11.84
CA SER A 187 9.88 16.52 -10.51
C SER A 187 10.58 17.85 -10.20
N PHE A 188 11.25 18.44 -11.20
CA PHE A 188 11.90 19.73 -11.05
C PHE A 188 10.89 20.87 -10.86
N ILE A 189 9.80 20.87 -11.61
CA ILE A 189 8.71 21.84 -11.48
C ILE A 189 8.07 21.75 -10.10
N THR A 190 7.73 20.54 -9.64
CA THR A 190 7.11 20.32 -8.34
C THR A 190 8.05 20.71 -7.19
N ALA A 191 9.35 20.40 -7.30
CA ALA A 191 10.32 20.84 -6.30
C ALA A 191 10.42 22.36 -6.19
N LYS A 192 10.31 23.05 -7.33
CA LYS A 192 10.32 24.53 -7.37
C LYS A 192 9.02 25.12 -6.81
N GLN A 193 7.86 24.54 -7.10
CA GLN A 193 6.58 24.95 -6.53
C GLN A 193 6.55 24.80 -5.00
N ASN A 194 6.99 23.67 -4.47
CA ASN A 194 7.08 23.44 -3.03
C ASN A 194 8.07 24.41 -2.34
N GLY A 195 9.11 24.87 -3.05
CA GLY A 195 10.00 25.91 -2.56
C GLY A 195 9.29 27.26 -2.37
N TYR A 196 8.48 27.66 -3.34
CA TYR A 196 7.71 28.91 -3.26
C TYR A 196 6.61 28.88 -2.19
N GLU A 197 5.96 27.74 -1.98
CA GLU A 197 4.97 27.60 -0.91
C GLU A 197 5.61 27.74 0.48
N LEU A 198 6.80 27.20 0.69
CA LEU A 198 7.52 27.33 1.96
C LEU A 198 7.98 28.78 2.23
N GLU A 199 8.33 29.54 1.20
CA GLU A 199 8.68 30.97 1.34
C GLU A 199 7.45 31.84 1.58
N ALA A 200 6.27 31.47 1.09
CA ALA A 200 5.03 32.22 1.28
C ALA A 200 4.45 32.05 2.70
N TYR A 201 4.85 31.03 3.44
CA TYR A 201 4.41 30.74 4.81
C TYR A 201 5.45 31.12 5.89
N SER A 202 6.60 31.67 5.53
CA SER A 202 7.63 32.16 6.44
C SER A 202 7.56 33.69 6.62
#